data_21d7c7c66f9ae0d8b9977954d4359355
#
_entry.id   21d7c7c66f9ae0d8b9977954d4359355
#
_cell.length_a   1.000
_cell.length_b   1.000
_cell.length_c   1.000
_cell.angle_alpha   90.00
_cell.angle_beta   90.00
_cell.angle_gamma   90.00
#
_symmetry.space_group_name_H-M   'P 1'
#
loop_
_entity.id
_entity.type
_entity.pdbx_description
1 polymer ?
#
loop_
_entity_poly.entity_id
_entity_poly.type
_entity_poly.pdbx_seq_one_letter_code
_entity_poly.pdbx_strand_id
1 'polypeptide(L)'
;MLLLSAVAASALAGCSHLFRGKASLGGTELTSDQTPAELSLTDAPDLKAAVGACDALGAALLSAQLADGAHANALASPASFALNLAAASLDATDPEAQGLNGLLGAADEDARNTTWSAIRSALLVHDGDVADFDPADRAPERPLLHVADQIVIIDRDKPAEIAQTFVNDVRHWFSADLRRVDVGEAQGVLDAWVNQNTAGLIESSALRAEEIELAMQNVVLFAAQWEELFDEGATAEADFTRADGQVVRVQTMRQTSAMVCTEGSTGAVTWKVLRVPYSEDFALDIVLPQQGTLPEALPAGTWAAASALLDEAQDEGIFPEVNLTLPRIDLSTPTGGVDVLPVLGSLGADIVPMGRISPGFMTTVYRQQVRLIVREDGTVAAAVSEHGGAAAAPNPGPTTDFHVDHPYVLRLRDLSTGLALFEAVINDPS
;
A
#
# COMPACT_ATOMS: atom_id res chain seq x y z
N MET A 1 -54.80 29.53 -40.20
CA MET A 1 -53.96 28.66 -41.04
C MET A 1 -52.59 28.59 -40.36
N LEU A 2 -52.44 27.53 -39.61
CA LEU A 2 -51.21 27.31 -38.76
C LEU A 2 -50.08 26.74 -39.60
N LEU A 3 -48.91 27.35 -39.52
CA LEU A 3 -47.64 26.80 -40.03
C LEU A 3 -46.90 26.17 -38.84
N LEU A 4 -46.76 24.85 -38.85
CA LEU A 4 -45.88 24.09 -37.98
C LEU A 4 -44.43 24.18 -38.51
N SER A 5 -43.55 24.74 -37.72
CA SER A 5 -42.08 24.65 -37.93
C SER A 5 -41.57 23.46 -37.18
N ALA A 6 -41.03 22.45 -37.92
CA ALA A 6 -40.33 21.34 -37.35
C ALA A 6 -38.89 21.80 -36.99
N VAL A 7 -38.56 21.75 -35.70
CA VAL A 7 -37.17 21.88 -35.21
C VAL A 7 -36.53 20.50 -35.18
N ALA A 8 -35.52 20.33 -36.01
CA ALA A 8 -34.67 19.14 -36.00
C ALA A 8 -33.78 19.19 -34.76
N ALA A 9 -33.94 18.27 -33.83
CA ALA A 9 -33.06 18.07 -32.69
C ALA A 9 -31.83 17.28 -33.19
N SER A 10 -30.71 17.96 -33.26
CA SER A 10 -29.39 17.34 -33.45
C SER A 10 -29.02 16.61 -32.14
N ALA A 11 -28.98 15.29 -32.20
CA ALA A 11 -28.45 14.49 -31.10
C ALA A 11 -26.92 14.70 -31.02
N LEU A 12 -26.49 15.52 -30.09
CA LEU A 12 -25.10 15.52 -29.61
C LEU A 12 -24.92 14.26 -28.76
N ALA A 13 -24.18 13.30 -29.30
CA ALA A 13 -23.65 12.21 -28.52
C ALA A 13 -22.60 12.81 -27.55
N GLY A 14 -23.05 13.30 -26.40
CA GLY A 14 -22.20 13.64 -25.27
C GLY A 14 -21.78 12.35 -24.59
N CYS A 15 -20.49 12.12 -24.46
CA CYS A 15 -19.91 11.13 -23.55
C CYS A 15 -20.50 11.36 -22.17
N SER A 16 -21.37 10.48 -21.74
CA SER A 16 -21.83 10.43 -20.36
C SER A 16 -20.68 9.87 -19.52
N HIS A 17 -19.88 10.75 -18.92
CA HIS A 17 -19.17 10.40 -17.70
C HIS A 17 -20.25 10.05 -16.69
N LEU A 18 -20.51 8.78 -16.53
CA LEU A 18 -21.30 8.25 -15.45
C LEU A 18 -20.56 8.63 -14.16
N PHE A 19 -21.13 9.56 -13.40
CA PHE A 19 -20.76 9.78 -12.01
C PHE A 19 -20.83 8.42 -11.31
N ARG A 20 -19.70 7.82 -10.98
CA ARG A 20 -19.59 6.66 -10.09
C ARG A 20 -19.84 7.18 -8.67
N GLY A 21 -21.09 7.51 -8.34
CA GLY A 21 -21.45 7.73 -6.95
C GLY A 21 -21.16 6.46 -6.15
N LYS A 22 -20.62 6.59 -4.93
CA LYS A 22 -20.45 5.45 -4.00
C LYS A 22 -21.77 4.68 -3.98
N ALA A 23 -21.76 3.43 -4.48
CA ALA A 23 -22.91 2.57 -4.39
C ALA A 23 -23.19 2.32 -2.90
N SER A 24 -24.47 2.38 -2.50
CA SER A 24 -24.84 2.06 -1.12
C SER A 24 -24.40 0.63 -0.82
N LEU A 25 -23.48 0.50 0.09
CA LEU A 25 -23.10 -0.80 0.65
C LEU A 25 -24.27 -1.27 1.51
N GLY A 26 -24.79 -2.48 1.31
CA GLY A 26 -25.91 -3.03 2.06
C GLY A 26 -25.69 -3.06 3.59
N GLY A 27 -26.70 -3.52 4.34
CA GLY A 27 -26.64 -3.66 5.79
C GLY A 27 -27.04 -2.41 6.58
N THR A 28 -26.88 -2.50 7.91
CA THR A 28 -27.19 -1.44 8.87
C THR A 28 -25.90 -0.91 9.49
N GLU A 29 -25.67 0.40 9.38
CA GLU A 29 -24.53 1.06 10.02
C GLU A 29 -24.70 1.11 11.54
N LEU A 30 -23.63 0.81 12.29
CA LEU A 30 -23.53 1.00 13.73
C LEU A 30 -22.95 2.38 13.98
N THR A 31 -23.73 3.22 14.65
CA THR A 31 -23.36 4.61 14.89
C THR A 31 -22.66 4.78 16.23
N SER A 32 -21.76 5.78 16.30
CA SER A 32 -21.10 6.25 17.52
C SER A 32 -21.29 7.75 17.66
N ASP A 33 -21.39 8.22 18.90
CA ASP A 33 -21.41 9.64 19.22
C ASP A 33 -19.97 10.22 19.37
N GLN A 34 -18.94 9.38 19.25
CA GLN A 34 -17.56 9.81 19.32
C GLN A 34 -17.11 10.49 18.03
N THR A 35 -16.33 11.56 18.19
CA THR A 35 -15.62 12.19 17.07
C THR A 35 -14.27 11.52 16.88
N PRO A 36 -13.80 11.40 15.63
CA PRO A 36 -12.43 10.97 15.35
C PRO A 36 -11.40 11.81 16.10
N ALA A 37 -10.33 11.19 16.57
CA ALA A 37 -9.21 11.90 17.17
C ALA A 37 -8.50 12.75 16.11
N GLU A 38 -8.29 14.02 16.40
CA GLU A 38 -7.53 14.94 15.57
C GLU A 38 -6.08 14.97 16.08
N LEU A 39 -5.24 14.08 15.56
CA LEU A 39 -3.85 13.92 15.96
C LEU A 39 -2.91 14.26 14.82
N SER A 40 -1.74 14.76 15.16
CA SER A 40 -0.62 15.01 14.25
C SER A 40 0.56 14.09 14.59
N LEU A 41 1.56 13.99 13.72
CA LEU A 41 2.74 13.16 13.98
C LEU A 41 3.52 13.62 15.23
N THR A 42 3.39 14.89 15.65
CA THR A 42 4.00 15.38 16.90
C THR A 42 3.33 14.82 18.15
N ASP A 43 2.11 14.27 18.02
CA ASP A 43 1.38 13.62 19.11
C ASP A 43 1.70 12.12 19.20
N ALA A 44 2.42 11.54 18.24
CA ALA A 44 2.79 10.14 18.18
C ALA A 44 4.01 9.84 19.09
N PRO A 45 3.82 9.27 20.30
CA PRO A 45 4.92 9.09 21.26
C PRO A 45 5.96 8.06 20.77
N ASP A 46 5.52 7.06 20.00
CA ASP A 46 6.32 5.92 19.58
C ASP A 46 6.54 5.87 18.05
N LEU A 47 6.45 7.01 17.32
CA LEU A 47 6.51 7.06 15.85
C LEU A 47 7.68 6.26 15.27
N LYS A 48 8.90 6.47 15.77
CA LYS A 48 10.10 5.78 15.25
C LYS A 48 10.02 4.26 15.47
N ALA A 49 9.50 3.82 16.60
CA ALA A 49 9.34 2.40 16.90
C ALA A 49 8.24 1.77 16.05
N ALA A 50 7.14 2.49 15.82
CA ALA A 50 6.05 2.07 14.93
C ALA A 50 6.50 1.91 13.47
N VAL A 51 7.34 2.83 12.96
CA VAL A 51 7.96 2.70 11.62
C VAL A 51 8.83 1.45 11.55
N GLY A 52 9.70 1.22 12.53
CA GLY A 52 10.53 0.00 12.59
C GLY A 52 9.70 -1.29 12.70
N ALA A 53 8.58 -1.25 13.41
CA ALA A 53 7.64 -2.36 13.50
C ALA A 53 6.94 -2.62 12.14
N CYS A 54 6.53 -1.57 11.44
CA CYS A 54 5.99 -1.66 10.08
C CYS A 54 6.99 -2.34 9.11
N ASP A 55 8.26 -1.93 9.13
CA ASP A 55 9.32 -2.55 8.34
C ASP A 55 9.49 -4.04 8.69
N ALA A 56 9.43 -4.41 9.97
CA ALA A 56 9.54 -5.81 10.41
C ALA A 56 8.35 -6.66 9.95
N LEU A 57 7.13 -6.11 10.00
CA LEU A 57 5.92 -6.75 9.49
C LEU A 57 5.99 -6.96 7.97
N GLY A 58 6.45 -5.97 7.22
CA GLY A 58 6.67 -6.08 5.78
C GLY A 58 7.68 -7.17 5.42
N ALA A 59 8.83 -7.16 6.06
CA ALA A 59 9.87 -8.19 5.86
C ALA A 59 9.36 -9.60 6.17
N ALA A 60 8.56 -9.77 7.24
CA ALA A 60 7.97 -11.06 7.59
C ALA A 60 6.95 -11.54 6.55
N LEU A 61 6.07 -10.64 6.05
CA LEU A 61 5.11 -10.93 4.99
C LEU A 61 5.78 -11.38 3.69
N LEU A 62 6.83 -10.67 3.26
CA LEU A 62 7.58 -11.01 2.05
C LEU A 62 8.34 -12.32 2.24
N SER A 63 8.99 -12.52 3.39
CA SER A 63 9.71 -13.76 3.68
C SER A 63 8.81 -14.99 3.67
N ALA A 64 7.58 -14.88 4.20
CA ALA A 64 6.61 -15.97 4.17
C ALA A 64 6.20 -16.35 2.75
N GLN A 65 5.97 -15.35 1.88
CA GLN A 65 5.63 -15.58 0.47
C GLN A 65 6.78 -16.23 -0.30
N LEU A 66 8.03 -15.81 -0.03
CA LEU A 66 9.22 -16.34 -0.69
C LEU A 66 9.55 -17.78 -0.23
N ALA A 67 9.15 -18.15 0.98
CA ALA A 67 9.34 -19.51 1.49
C ALA A 67 8.49 -20.55 0.76
N ASP A 68 7.31 -20.15 0.26
CA ASP A 68 6.37 -21.04 -0.44
C ASP A 68 6.70 -21.26 -1.92
N GLY A 69 7.49 -20.40 -2.53
CA GLY A 69 7.81 -20.47 -3.96
C GLY A 69 9.21 -20.01 -4.28
N ALA A 70 10.11 -20.95 -4.61
CA ALA A 70 11.45 -20.61 -5.05
C ALA A 70 11.40 -19.67 -6.27
N HIS A 71 12.01 -18.49 -6.13
CA HIS A 71 12.14 -17.49 -7.18
C HIS A 71 10.82 -16.82 -7.64
N ALA A 72 9.76 -16.90 -6.85
CA ALA A 72 8.54 -16.14 -7.09
C ALA A 72 8.72 -14.66 -6.69
N ASN A 73 7.87 -13.79 -7.24
CA ASN A 73 7.75 -12.43 -6.72
C ASN A 73 6.99 -12.45 -5.38
N ALA A 74 7.29 -11.49 -4.52
CA ALA A 74 6.52 -11.27 -3.30
C ALA A 74 6.07 -9.81 -3.23
N LEU A 75 4.86 -9.57 -2.72
CA LEU A 75 4.27 -8.23 -2.64
C LEU A 75 3.51 -8.09 -1.33
N ALA A 76 3.72 -6.99 -0.63
CA ALA A 76 3.05 -6.66 0.62
C ALA A 76 2.75 -5.16 0.73
N SER A 77 1.75 -4.81 1.54
CA SER A 77 1.54 -3.46 2.03
C SER A 77 1.72 -3.44 3.56
N PRO A 78 2.93 -3.15 4.04
CA PRO A 78 3.21 -3.12 5.47
C PRO A 78 2.33 -2.12 6.22
N ALA A 79 2.14 -0.92 5.67
CA ALA A 79 1.29 0.12 6.27
C ALA A 79 -0.17 -0.33 6.41
N SER A 80 -0.75 -0.95 5.37
CA SER A 80 -2.11 -1.51 5.43
C SER A 80 -2.22 -2.57 6.51
N PHE A 81 -1.24 -3.47 6.59
CA PHE A 81 -1.22 -4.53 7.60
C PHE A 81 -1.13 -3.96 9.02
N ALA A 82 -0.20 -3.03 9.25
CA ALA A 82 0.00 -2.43 10.57
C ALA A 82 -1.22 -1.61 11.03
N LEU A 83 -1.84 -0.82 10.14
CA LEU A 83 -3.06 -0.05 10.45
C LEU A 83 -4.23 -0.98 10.79
N ASN A 84 -4.44 -2.04 9.99
CA ASN A 84 -5.50 -3.01 10.27
C ASN A 84 -5.25 -3.76 11.58
N LEU A 85 -4.00 -4.16 11.86
CA LEU A 85 -3.62 -4.80 13.11
C LEU A 85 -3.79 -3.86 14.30
N ALA A 86 -3.49 -2.57 14.16
CA ALA A 86 -3.70 -1.57 15.20
C ALA A 86 -5.20 -1.40 15.52
N ALA A 87 -6.07 -1.34 14.51
CA ALA A 87 -7.51 -1.31 14.68
C ALA A 87 -8.04 -2.62 15.33
N ALA A 88 -7.57 -3.78 14.89
CA ALA A 88 -7.92 -5.07 15.50
C ALA A 88 -7.48 -5.16 16.96
N SER A 89 -6.35 -4.53 17.31
CA SER A 89 -5.81 -4.54 18.66
C SER A 89 -6.64 -3.78 19.68
N LEU A 90 -7.61 -2.93 19.26
CA LEU A 90 -8.58 -2.29 20.16
C LEU A 90 -9.41 -3.31 20.94
N ASP A 91 -9.56 -4.49 20.39
CA ASP A 91 -10.34 -5.58 20.97
C ASP A 91 -9.51 -6.52 21.85
N ALA A 92 -8.19 -6.45 21.81
CA ALA A 92 -7.31 -7.33 22.54
C ALA A 92 -7.43 -7.14 24.05
N THR A 93 -7.36 -8.25 24.79
CA THR A 93 -7.31 -8.27 26.25
C THR A 93 -5.90 -8.64 26.72
N ASP A 94 -5.55 -8.32 27.96
CA ASP A 94 -4.29 -8.81 28.55
C ASP A 94 -4.29 -10.36 28.64
N PRO A 95 -3.19 -11.06 28.32
CA PRO A 95 -1.84 -10.57 27.95
C PRO A 95 -1.62 -10.32 26.45
N GLU A 96 -2.58 -10.63 25.58
CA GLU A 96 -2.45 -10.55 24.11
C GLU A 96 -2.19 -9.10 23.67
N ALA A 97 -2.82 -8.14 24.35
CA ALA A 97 -2.62 -6.71 24.11
C ALA A 97 -1.14 -6.30 24.21
N GLN A 98 -0.38 -6.86 25.16
CA GLN A 98 1.04 -6.54 25.32
C GLN A 98 1.87 -7.07 24.14
N GLY A 99 1.55 -8.27 23.63
CA GLY A 99 2.20 -8.82 22.44
C GLY A 99 1.96 -7.95 21.20
N LEU A 100 0.72 -7.52 20.99
CA LEU A 100 0.33 -6.66 19.88
C LEU A 100 0.94 -5.25 19.98
N ASN A 101 1.03 -4.66 21.19
CA ASN A 101 1.74 -3.41 21.38
C ASN A 101 3.20 -3.51 20.93
N GLY A 102 3.90 -4.58 21.32
CA GLY A 102 5.28 -4.85 20.87
C GLY A 102 5.41 -5.03 19.36
N LEU A 103 4.49 -5.76 18.73
CA LEU A 103 4.46 -5.95 17.27
C LEU A 103 4.18 -4.66 16.50
N LEU A 104 3.49 -3.70 17.12
CA LEU A 104 3.15 -2.40 16.55
C LEU A 104 4.12 -1.29 17.01
N GLY A 105 5.20 -1.65 17.72
CA GLY A 105 6.24 -0.73 18.16
C GLY A 105 5.77 0.25 19.23
N ALA A 106 4.77 -0.10 20.05
CA ALA A 106 4.20 0.77 21.06
C ALA A 106 4.53 0.28 22.48
N ALA A 107 4.68 1.23 23.42
CA ALA A 107 4.95 0.94 24.81
C ALA A 107 3.76 0.32 25.54
N ASP A 108 2.56 0.80 25.23
CA ASP A 108 1.29 0.38 25.82
C ASP A 108 0.10 0.65 24.87
N GLU A 109 -1.13 0.40 25.33
CA GLU A 109 -2.36 0.58 24.55
C GLU A 109 -2.60 2.03 24.15
N ASP A 110 -2.42 2.98 25.07
CA ASP A 110 -2.63 4.41 24.81
C ASP A 110 -1.61 4.93 23.80
N ALA A 111 -0.33 4.58 23.97
CA ALA A 111 0.74 4.91 23.04
C ALA A 111 0.51 4.31 21.65
N ARG A 112 0.06 3.05 21.58
CA ARG A 112 -0.32 2.39 20.31
C ARG A 112 -1.43 3.15 19.61
N ASN A 113 -2.55 3.37 20.29
CA ASN A 113 -3.72 4.01 19.70
C ASN A 113 -3.40 5.44 19.26
N THR A 114 -2.70 6.22 20.08
CA THR A 114 -2.28 7.58 19.74
C THR A 114 -1.32 7.60 18.54
N THR A 115 -0.28 6.75 18.55
CA THR A 115 0.72 6.71 17.48
C THR A 115 0.11 6.31 16.13
N TRP A 116 -0.66 5.21 16.08
CA TRP A 116 -1.22 4.72 14.83
C TRP A 116 -2.37 5.57 14.31
N SER A 117 -3.14 6.22 15.20
CA SER A 117 -4.13 7.21 14.80
C SER A 117 -3.46 8.48 14.23
N ALA A 118 -2.36 8.95 14.82
CA ALA A 118 -1.59 10.08 14.30
C ALA A 118 -0.97 9.78 12.93
N ILE A 119 -0.38 8.58 12.77
CA ILE A 119 0.13 8.10 11.48
C ILE A 119 -0.99 8.09 10.42
N ARG A 120 -2.14 7.47 10.75
CA ARG A 120 -3.30 7.44 9.86
C ARG A 120 -3.74 8.84 9.45
N SER A 121 -3.82 9.76 10.40
CA SER A 121 -4.19 11.17 10.14
C SER A 121 -3.21 11.86 9.19
N ALA A 122 -1.91 11.59 9.32
CA ALA A 122 -0.89 12.12 8.42
C ALA A 122 -1.04 11.58 6.99
N LEU A 123 -1.31 10.28 6.83
CA LEU A 123 -1.54 9.68 5.51
C LEU A 123 -2.79 10.26 4.82
N LEU A 124 -3.84 10.57 5.59
CA LEU A 124 -5.09 11.13 5.07
C LEU A 124 -4.97 12.58 4.55
N VAL A 125 -3.84 13.26 4.74
CA VAL A 125 -3.59 14.58 4.13
C VAL A 125 -3.64 14.50 2.59
N HIS A 126 -3.28 13.34 2.03
CA HIS A 126 -3.30 13.06 0.59
C HIS A 126 -4.55 12.27 0.15
N ASP A 127 -5.56 12.14 1.03
CA ASP A 127 -6.81 11.44 0.67
C ASP A 127 -7.60 12.22 -0.37
N GLY A 128 -8.35 11.49 -1.20
CA GLY A 128 -9.20 12.04 -2.25
C GLY A 128 -10.37 11.10 -2.58
N ASP A 129 -11.29 11.56 -3.41
CA ASP A 129 -12.41 10.71 -3.83
C ASP A 129 -11.94 9.65 -4.84
N VAL A 130 -11.88 8.41 -4.39
CA VAL A 130 -11.51 7.25 -5.22
C VAL A 130 -12.45 7.08 -6.42
N ALA A 131 -13.71 7.56 -6.31
CA ALA A 131 -14.65 7.48 -7.42
C ALA A 131 -14.25 8.37 -8.62
N ASP A 132 -13.46 9.40 -8.39
CA ASP A 132 -12.93 10.29 -9.42
C ASP A 132 -11.64 9.75 -10.07
N PHE A 133 -11.08 8.67 -9.54
CA PHE A 133 -9.85 8.05 -10.00
C PHE A 133 -10.14 6.81 -10.86
N ASP A 134 -9.61 6.77 -12.09
CA ASP A 134 -9.61 5.58 -12.94
C ASP A 134 -8.16 5.06 -13.08
N PRO A 135 -7.87 3.82 -12.63
CA PRO A 135 -6.55 3.24 -12.79
C PRO A 135 -6.07 3.08 -14.22
N ALA A 136 -6.97 3.18 -15.21
CA ALA A 136 -6.63 3.19 -16.63
C ALA A 136 -6.17 4.57 -17.13
N ASP A 137 -6.44 5.61 -16.38
CA ASP A 137 -5.99 6.97 -16.68
C ASP A 137 -4.55 7.20 -16.20
N ARG A 138 -4.00 8.36 -16.49
CA ARG A 138 -2.70 8.80 -16.01
C ARG A 138 -2.70 8.93 -14.48
N ALA A 139 -1.56 8.59 -13.86
CA ALA A 139 -1.37 8.86 -12.45
C ALA A 139 -1.62 10.34 -12.12
N PRO A 140 -2.26 10.68 -10.99
CA PRO A 140 -2.59 12.06 -10.66
C PRO A 140 -1.35 12.88 -10.32
N GLU A 141 -1.32 14.17 -10.75
CA GLU A 141 -0.23 15.11 -10.43
C GLU A 141 -0.10 15.34 -8.92
N ARG A 142 -1.24 15.47 -8.25
CA ARG A 142 -1.30 15.48 -6.79
C ARG A 142 -1.48 14.04 -6.32
N PRO A 143 -0.59 13.51 -5.47
CA PRO A 143 -0.71 12.16 -4.98
C PRO A 143 -2.07 11.89 -4.35
N LEU A 144 -2.65 10.73 -4.68
CA LEU A 144 -3.81 10.16 -4.04
C LEU A 144 -3.32 9.03 -3.14
N LEU A 145 -3.49 9.21 -1.83
CA LEU A 145 -3.25 8.17 -0.85
C LEU A 145 -4.55 7.97 -0.06
N HIS A 146 -5.34 6.98 -0.48
CA HIS A 146 -6.60 6.65 0.17
C HIS A 146 -6.40 5.53 1.18
N VAL A 147 -6.80 5.79 2.43
CA VAL A 147 -6.77 4.81 3.52
C VAL A 147 -8.18 4.66 4.07
N ALA A 148 -8.75 3.48 3.90
CA ALA A 148 -10.10 3.19 4.36
C ALA A 148 -10.14 1.92 5.21
N ASP A 149 -11.02 1.93 6.21
CA ASP A 149 -11.23 0.82 7.14
C ASP A 149 -12.72 0.53 7.26
N GLN A 150 -13.10 -0.75 7.21
CA GLN A 150 -14.44 -1.17 7.63
C GLN A 150 -14.39 -2.41 8.50
N ILE A 151 -15.42 -2.52 9.35
CA ILE A 151 -15.73 -3.71 10.12
C ILE A 151 -17.14 -4.15 9.79
N VAL A 152 -17.28 -5.39 9.32
CA VAL A 152 -18.58 -5.99 8.96
C VAL A 152 -18.89 -7.11 9.93
N ILE A 153 -20.00 -6.97 10.64
CA ILE A 153 -20.56 -8.01 11.51
C ILE A 153 -21.56 -8.78 10.67
N ILE A 154 -21.35 -10.08 10.55
CA ILE A 154 -22.15 -10.96 9.69
C ILE A 154 -23.16 -11.68 10.57
N ASP A 155 -24.41 -11.23 10.49
CA ASP A 155 -25.51 -11.79 11.26
C ASP A 155 -25.99 -13.13 10.67
N ARG A 156 -26.14 -14.10 11.56
CA ARG A 156 -26.72 -15.43 11.32
C ARG A 156 -27.96 -15.60 12.20
N ASP A 157 -28.39 -16.81 12.44
CA ASP A 157 -29.58 -17.14 13.26
C ASP A 157 -29.57 -16.50 14.67
N LYS A 158 -28.39 -16.23 15.21
CA LYS A 158 -28.20 -15.57 16.50
C LYS A 158 -27.20 -14.41 16.32
N PRO A 159 -27.68 -13.18 16.10
CA PRO A 159 -26.81 -12.01 16.00
C PRO A 159 -25.97 -11.84 17.26
N ALA A 160 -24.67 -11.56 17.07
CA ALA A 160 -23.77 -11.26 18.16
C ALA A 160 -24.10 -9.89 18.80
N GLU A 161 -24.04 -9.80 20.12
CA GLU A 161 -24.10 -8.51 20.82
C GLU A 161 -22.74 -7.82 20.71
N ILE A 162 -22.71 -6.65 20.12
CA ILE A 162 -21.50 -5.85 19.96
C ILE A 162 -21.43 -4.78 21.03
N ALA A 163 -20.29 -4.72 21.72
CA ALA A 163 -20.07 -3.73 22.76
C ALA A 163 -20.01 -2.31 22.17
N GLN A 164 -20.86 -1.41 22.68
CA GLN A 164 -20.87 -0.02 22.23
C GLN A 164 -19.54 0.70 22.49
N THR A 165 -18.78 0.28 23.51
CA THR A 165 -17.44 0.80 23.80
C THR A 165 -16.50 0.53 22.62
N PHE A 166 -16.51 -0.69 22.07
CA PHE A 166 -15.72 -1.02 20.89
C PHE A 166 -16.10 -0.16 19.66
N VAL A 167 -17.41 0.01 19.40
CA VAL A 167 -17.90 0.88 18.32
C VAL A 167 -17.37 2.30 18.48
N ASN A 168 -17.36 2.80 19.71
CA ASN A 168 -16.87 4.12 20.03
C ASN A 168 -15.35 4.25 19.83
N ASP A 169 -14.56 3.26 20.31
CA ASP A 169 -13.10 3.27 20.19
C ASP A 169 -12.63 3.18 18.74
N VAL A 170 -13.26 2.31 17.95
CA VAL A 170 -12.96 2.19 16.52
C VAL A 170 -13.26 3.50 15.79
N ARG A 171 -14.38 4.14 16.09
CA ARG A 171 -14.72 5.43 15.49
C ARG A 171 -13.75 6.53 15.90
N HIS A 172 -13.40 6.56 17.19
CA HIS A 172 -12.50 7.58 17.74
C HIS A 172 -11.10 7.48 17.16
N TRP A 173 -10.47 6.29 17.22
CA TRP A 173 -9.07 6.11 16.87
C TRP A 173 -8.82 5.91 15.37
N PHE A 174 -9.70 5.19 14.67
CA PHE A 174 -9.46 4.77 13.29
C PHE A 174 -10.49 5.25 12.28
N SER A 175 -11.56 5.94 12.72
CA SER A 175 -12.65 6.42 11.85
C SER A 175 -13.24 5.32 10.94
N ALA A 176 -13.13 4.06 11.34
CA ALA A 176 -13.61 2.93 10.55
C ALA A 176 -15.14 2.88 10.53
N ASP A 177 -15.68 2.43 9.40
CA ASP A 177 -17.10 2.16 9.24
C ASP A 177 -17.46 0.80 9.86
N LEU A 178 -18.48 0.77 10.72
CA LEU A 178 -19.01 -0.48 11.26
C LEU A 178 -20.41 -0.71 10.73
N ARG A 179 -20.68 -1.93 10.27
CA ARG A 179 -22.01 -2.32 9.78
C ARG A 179 -22.37 -3.74 10.14
N ARG A 180 -23.68 -3.99 10.26
CA ARG A 180 -24.26 -5.33 10.34
C ARG A 180 -24.87 -5.72 9.02
N VAL A 181 -24.65 -6.95 8.59
CA VAL A 181 -25.12 -7.48 7.32
C VAL A 181 -25.58 -8.93 7.51
N ASP A 182 -26.73 -9.27 6.93
CA ASP A 182 -27.16 -10.66 6.88
C ASP A 182 -26.16 -11.51 6.06
N VAL A 183 -25.90 -12.75 6.49
CA VAL A 183 -24.93 -13.64 5.84
C VAL A 183 -25.19 -13.82 4.34
N GLY A 184 -26.46 -13.77 3.90
CA GLY A 184 -26.83 -13.88 2.48
C GLY A 184 -26.38 -12.70 1.62
N GLU A 185 -26.13 -11.51 2.20
CA GLU A 185 -25.70 -10.29 1.52
C GLU A 185 -24.22 -9.98 1.78
N ALA A 186 -23.64 -10.56 2.81
CA ALA A 186 -22.35 -10.17 3.35
C ALA A 186 -21.21 -10.28 2.31
N GLN A 187 -21.14 -11.34 1.50
CA GLN A 187 -20.08 -11.44 0.48
C GLN A 187 -20.13 -10.28 -0.51
N GLY A 188 -21.35 -9.92 -0.98
CA GLY A 188 -21.51 -8.79 -1.89
C GLY A 188 -21.07 -7.45 -1.27
N VAL A 189 -21.26 -7.27 0.03
CA VAL A 189 -20.81 -6.07 0.77
C VAL A 189 -19.27 -6.04 0.86
N LEU A 190 -18.63 -7.16 1.21
CA LEU A 190 -17.18 -7.26 1.29
C LEU A 190 -16.51 -6.99 -0.07
N ASP A 191 -17.04 -7.60 -1.13
CA ASP A 191 -16.51 -7.44 -2.49
C ASP A 191 -16.71 -6.00 -3.00
N ALA A 192 -17.90 -5.45 -2.85
CA ALA A 192 -18.20 -4.10 -3.31
C ALA A 192 -17.35 -3.05 -2.59
N TRP A 193 -17.12 -3.22 -1.29
CA TRP A 193 -16.32 -2.28 -0.52
C TRP A 193 -14.85 -2.28 -0.97
N VAL A 194 -14.23 -3.45 -1.12
CA VAL A 194 -12.85 -3.56 -1.61
C VAL A 194 -12.74 -2.97 -3.02
N ASN A 195 -13.66 -3.33 -3.91
CA ASN A 195 -13.66 -2.82 -5.28
C ASN A 195 -13.76 -1.29 -5.33
N GLN A 196 -14.68 -0.70 -4.55
CA GLN A 196 -14.88 0.75 -4.51
C GLN A 196 -13.68 1.50 -3.95
N ASN A 197 -13.07 0.99 -2.86
CA ASN A 197 -11.94 1.68 -2.20
C ASN A 197 -10.59 1.41 -2.86
N THR A 198 -10.53 0.50 -3.85
CA THR A 198 -9.34 0.26 -4.68
C THR A 198 -9.50 0.73 -6.12
N ALA A 199 -10.52 1.53 -6.43
CA ALA A 199 -10.85 1.94 -7.80
C ALA A 199 -10.95 0.75 -8.79
N GLY A 200 -11.39 -0.42 -8.31
CA GLY A 200 -11.51 -1.65 -9.11
C GLY A 200 -10.19 -2.42 -9.32
N LEU A 201 -9.07 -1.99 -8.75
CA LEU A 201 -7.80 -2.73 -8.81
C LEU A 201 -7.89 -4.10 -8.14
N ILE A 202 -8.71 -4.22 -7.10
CA ILE A 202 -9.06 -5.48 -6.46
C ILE A 202 -10.56 -5.67 -6.62
N GLU A 203 -10.94 -6.66 -7.42
CA GLU A 203 -12.35 -6.85 -7.83
C GLU A 203 -13.21 -7.48 -6.73
N SER A 204 -12.64 -8.31 -5.87
CA SER A 204 -13.34 -9.04 -4.82
C SER A 204 -12.48 -9.29 -3.60
N SER A 205 -13.14 -9.43 -2.44
CA SER A 205 -12.50 -9.74 -1.16
C SER A 205 -11.94 -11.18 -1.12
N ALA A 206 -10.78 -11.34 -0.51
CA ALA A 206 -10.22 -12.66 -0.19
C ALA A 206 -10.93 -13.33 0.99
N LEU A 207 -11.74 -12.60 1.76
CA LEU A 207 -12.53 -13.12 2.86
C LEU A 207 -13.80 -13.81 2.33
N ARG A 208 -14.17 -14.94 2.95
CA ARG A 208 -15.40 -15.65 2.63
C ARG A 208 -16.42 -15.46 3.75
N ALA A 209 -17.48 -14.72 3.47
CA ALA A 209 -18.50 -14.36 4.45
C ALA A 209 -19.17 -15.58 5.11
N GLU A 210 -19.24 -16.72 4.41
CA GLU A 210 -19.82 -17.95 4.93
C GLU A 210 -18.96 -18.61 6.02
N GLU A 211 -17.66 -18.30 6.09
CA GLU A 211 -16.69 -18.91 7.01
C GLU A 211 -16.44 -18.06 8.27
N ILE A 212 -16.93 -16.80 8.31
CA ILE A 212 -16.61 -15.83 9.36
C ILE A 212 -17.88 -15.17 9.93
N GLU A 213 -17.78 -14.62 11.13
CA GLU A 213 -18.86 -13.86 11.79
C GLU A 213 -18.52 -12.37 11.86
N LEU A 214 -17.24 -12.02 11.64
CA LEU A 214 -16.75 -10.66 11.61
C LEU A 214 -15.66 -10.55 10.55
N ALA A 215 -15.72 -9.52 9.73
CA ALA A 215 -14.68 -9.12 8.80
C ALA A 215 -14.12 -7.76 9.17
N MET A 216 -12.79 -7.65 9.23
CA MET A 216 -12.07 -6.38 9.27
C MET A 216 -11.34 -6.22 7.95
N GLN A 217 -11.60 -5.13 7.25
CA GLN A 217 -10.97 -4.81 5.97
C GLN A 217 -10.29 -3.45 6.06
N ASN A 218 -9.07 -3.39 5.57
CA ASN A 218 -8.33 -2.15 5.36
C ASN A 218 -7.85 -2.11 3.92
N VAL A 219 -7.85 -0.92 3.34
CA VAL A 219 -7.30 -0.61 2.03
C VAL A 219 -6.33 0.53 2.15
N VAL A 220 -5.18 0.38 1.51
CA VAL A 220 -4.31 1.49 1.14
C VAL A 220 -4.22 1.50 -0.38
N LEU A 221 -4.70 2.58 -1.00
CA LEU A 221 -4.58 2.85 -2.42
C LEU A 221 -3.64 4.04 -2.60
N PHE A 222 -2.61 3.87 -3.39
CA PHE A 222 -1.68 4.94 -3.74
C PHE A 222 -1.63 5.14 -5.25
N ALA A 223 -1.70 6.39 -5.69
CA ALA A 223 -1.48 6.80 -7.06
C ALA A 223 -0.77 8.15 -7.11
N ALA A 224 0.37 8.23 -7.79
CA ALA A 224 1.12 9.47 -7.94
C ALA A 224 2.00 9.45 -9.19
N GLN A 225 2.22 10.62 -9.79
CA GLN A 225 3.21 10.80 -10.84
C GLN A 225 4.62 10.84 -10.25
N TRP A 226 5.60 10.39 -11.04
CA TRP A 226 7.00 10.68 -10.78
C TRP A 226 7.23 12.21 -10.79
N GLU A 227 8.15 12.70 -10.00
CA GLU A 227 8.61 14.08 -10.08
C GLU A 227 9.15 14.39 -11.48
N GLU A 228 9.93 13.48 -12.05
CA GLU A 228 10.42 13.49 -13.43
C GLU A 228 9.87 12.25 -14.15
N LEU A 229 9.01 12.45 -15.16
CA LEU A 229 8.37 11.34 -15.88
C LEU A 229 9.39 10.58 -16.75
N PHE A 230 9.21 9.27 -16.88
CA PHE A 230 9.93 8.52 -17.90
C PHE A 230 9.38 8.84 -19.29
N ASP A 231 10.26 8.92 -20.29
CA ASP A 231 9.85 9.04 -21.68
C ASP A 231 9.30 7.70 -22.21
N GLU A 232 8.01 7.66 -22.51
CA GLU A 232 7.37 6.46 -23.09
C GLU A 232 8.03 6.03 -24.39
N GLY A 233 8.53 7.00 -25.19
CA GLY A 233 9.23 6.73 -26.44
C GLY A 233 10.61 6.08 -26.26
N ALA A 234 11.20 6.18 -25.04
CA ALA A 234 12.47 5.57 -24.68
C ALA A 234 12.29 4.18 -24.06
N THR A 235 11.07 3.79 -23.69
CA THR A 235 10.77 2.43 -23.18
C THR A 235 10.96 1.42 -24.31
N ALA A 236 11.75 0.39 -24.02
CA ALA A 236 12.05 -0.68 -24.96
C ALA A 236 12.31 -1.99 -24.25
N GLU A 237 12.16 -3.09 -25.00
CA GLU A 237 12.56 -4.40 -24.47
C GLU A 237 14.05 -4.42 -24.13
N ALA A 238 14.37 -4.91 -22.92
CA ALA A 238 15.74 -5.15 -22.46
C ALA A 238 15.84 -6.53 -21.81
N ASP A 239 17.07 -7.01 -21.67
CA ASP A 239 17.34 -8.27 -21.00
C ASP A 239 17.21 -8.09 -19.48
N PHE A 240 16.54 -9.05 -18.82
CA PHE A 240 16.47 -9.18 -17.37
C PHE A 240 16.85 -10.61 -16.99
N THR A 241 17.80 -10.75 -16.08
CA THR A 241 18.24 -12.06 -15.56
C THR A 241 17.36 -12.40 -14.35
N ARG A 242 16.47 -13.37 -14.50
CA ARG A 242 15.58 -13.81 -13.41
C ARG A 242 16.33 -14.52 -12.28
N ALA A 243 15.66 -14.73 -11.16
CA ALA A 243 16.21 -15.45 -10.01
C ALA A 243 16.65 -16.90 -10.33
N ASP A 244 16.04 -17.54 -11.32
CA ASP A 244 16.44 -18.89 -11.81
C ASP A 244 17.61 -18.85 -12.80
N GLY A 245 18.17 -17.67 -13.10
CA GLY A 245 19.26 -17.46 -14.03
C GLY A 245 18.84 -17.39 -15.50
N GLN A 246 17.57 -17.53 -15.83
CA GLN A 246 17.09 -17.35 -17.19
C GLN A 246 17.02 -15.87 -17.56
N VAL A 247 17.37 -15.55 -18.81
CA VAL A 247 17.25 -14.20 -19.34
C VAL A 247 15.93 -14.09 -20.08
N VAL A 248 15.12 -13.07 -19.71
CA VAL A 248 13.85 -12.73 -20.33
C VAL A 248 13.90 -11.33 -20.92
N ARG A 249 13.03 -11.06 -21.90
CA ARG A 249 12.87 -9.72 -22.48
C ARG A 249 11.70 -9.03 -21.80
N VAL A 250 11.93 -7.85 -21.21
CA VAL A 250 10.91 -7.08 -20.50
C VAL A 250 10.88 -5.62 -20.93
N GLN A 251 9.70 -5.01 -20.89
CA GLN A 251 9.56 -3.57 -21.18
C GLN A 251 10.28 -2.78 -20.08
N THR A 252 11.30 -2.04 -20.46
CA THR A 252 12.20 -1.33 -19.56
C THR A 252 12.16 0.16 -19.84
N MET A 253 11.73 0.93 -18.88
CA MET A 253 11.67 2.38 -18.87
C MET A 253 13.07 2.97 -18.71
N ARG A 254 13.29 4.20 -19.21
CA ARG A 254 14.58 4.87 -19.20
C ARG A 254 14.41 6.35 -18.87
N GLN A 255 15.26 6.84 -18.00
CA GLN A 255 15.40 8.28 -17.77
C GLN A 255 16.81 8.62 -17.26
N THR A 256 17.17 9.88 -17.42
CA THR A 256 18.41 10.44 -16.85
C THR A 256 18.04 11.70 -16.12
N SER A 257 18.17 11.69 -14.78
CA SER A 257 17.89 12.85 -13.93
C SER A 257 18.71 12.83 -12.65
N ALA A 258 18.66 13.94 -11.90
CA ALA A 258 19.33 14.04 -10.59
C ALA A 258 18.50 13.27 -9.55
N MET A 259 19.06 12.20 -8.99
CA MET A 259 18.41 11.34 -8.00
C MET A 259 19.37 10.98 -6.87
N VAL A 260 18.84 10.71 -5.68
CA VAL A 260 19.63 10.17 -4.58
C VAL A 260 20.02 8.73 -4.89
N CYS A 261 21.32 8.47 -5.00
CA CYS A 261 21.87 7.16 -5.28
C CYS A 261 23.13 6.93 -4.44
N THR A 262 23.19 5.78 -3.78
CA THR A 262 24.34 5.40 -2.96
C THR A 262 24.58 3.90 -2.99
N GLU A 263 25.68 3.46 -2.38
CA GLU A 263 26.07 2.06 -2.28
C GLU A 263 26.27 1.68 -0.82
N GLY A 264 26.01 0.42 -0.49
CA GLY A 264 26.24 -0.12 0.83
C GLY A 264 26.68 -1.57 0.79
N SER A 265 26.98 -2.09 1.97
CA SER A 265 27.28 -3.49 2.14
C SER A 265 26.72 -4.02 3.46
N THR A 266 26.28 -5.28 3.44
CA THR A 266 25.85 -6.00 4.63
C THR A 266 26.58 -7.32 4.67
N GLY A 267 27.49 -7.47 5.63
CA GLY A 267 28.44 -8.59 5.64
C GLY A 267 29.37 -8.55 4.41
N ALA A 268 29.35 -9.61 3.61
CA ALA A 268 30.15 -9.71 2.38
C ALA A 268 29.36 -9.32 1.11
N VAL A 269 28.08 -8.97 1.23
CA VAL A 269 27.21 -8.64 0.10
C VAL A 269 27.16 -7.13 -0.07
N THR A 270 27.45 -6.65 -1.28
CA THR A 270 27.29 -5.25 -1.68
C THR A 270 25.95 -5.07 -2.39
N TRP A 271 25.42 -3.86 -2.31
CA TRP A 271 24.17 -3.46 -2.97
C TRP A 271 24.23 -1.97 -3.31
N LYS A 272 23.47 -1.60 -4.34
CA LYS A 272 23.21 -0.22 -4.68
C LYS A 272 21.79 0.13 -4.25
N VAL A 273 21.55 1.39 -3.92
CA VAL A 273 20.23 1.89 -3.62
C VAL A 273 19.99 3.20 -4.32
N LEU A 274 18.78 3.35 -4.85
CA LEU A 274 18.32 4.52 -5.59
C LEU A 274 16.96 4.94 -5.07
N ARG A 275 16.74 6.25 -4.93
CA ARG A 275 15.43 6.85 -4.68
C ARG A 275 14.92 7.52 -5.93
N VAL A 276 13.77 7.06 -6.44
CA VAL A 276 13.02 7.71 -7.51
C VAL A 276 11.90 8.51 -6.85
N PRO A 277 11.93 9.85 -6.88
CA PRO A 277 10.92 10.68 -6.22
C PRO A 277 9.61 10.67 -7.00
N TYR A 278 8.50 10.63 -6.28
CA TYR A 278 7.19 11.04 -6.80
C TYR A 278 6.99 12.54 -6.55
N SER A 279 5.91 13.09 -7.08
CA SER A 279 5.44 14.40 -6.66
C SER A 279 5.14 14.40 -5.14
N GLU A 280 5.43 15.51 -4.48
CA GLU A 280 5.30 15.69 -3.02
C GLU A 280 6.19 14.70 -2.21
N ASP A 281 5.80 14.34 -1.01
CA ASP A 281 6.62 13.63 -0.02
C ASP A 281 6.60 12.09 -0.17
N PHE A 282 6.63 11.57 -1.40
CA PHE A 282 6.68 10.13 -1.66
C PHE A 282 7.89 9.74 -2.50
N ALA A 283 8.35 8.53 -2.32
CA ALA A 283 9.45 7.98 -3.10
C ALA A 283 9.36 6.47 -3.30
N LEU A 284 9.93 6.00 -4.41
CA LEU A 284 10.23 4.59 -4.64
C LEU A 284 11.72 4.35 -4.41
N ASP A 285 12.06 3.66 -3.33
CA ASP A 285 13.41 3.21 -3.05
C ASP A 285 13.64 1.83 -3.71
N ILE A 286 14.70 1.71 -4.50
CA ILE A 286 15.10 0.48 -5.20
C ILE A 286 16.39 -0.03 -4.58
N VAL A 287 16.35 -1.22 -3.97
CA VAL A 287 17.54 -1.89 -3.45
C VAL A 287 17.96 -2.98 -4.44
N LEU A 288 19.12 -2.80 -5.06
CA LEU A 288 19.67 -3.68 -6.08
C LEU A 288 20.91 -4.40 -5.51
N PRO A 289 20.81 -5.68 -5.13
CA PRO A 289 21.96 -6.47 -4.71
C PRO A 289 23.00 -6.59 -5.81
N GLN A 290 24.23 -6.92 -5.49
CA GLN A 290 25.21 -7.27 -6.52
C GLN A 290 24.71 -8.45 -7.38
N GLN A 291 25.03 -8.43 -8.67
CA GLN A 291 24.60 -9.48 -9.61
C GLN A 291 24.96 -10.89 -9.09
N GLY A 292 23.99 -11.81 -9.18
CA GLY A 292 24.11 -13.18 -8.67
C GLY A 292 23.75 -13.35 -7.19
N THR A 293 23.38 -12.28 -6.50
CA THR A 293 22.81 -12.32 -5.15
C THR A 293 21.31 -12.04 -5.23
N LEU A 294 20.52 -12.93 -4.66
CA LEU A 294 19.05 -12.74 -4.59
C LEU A 294 18.69 -11.83 -3.42
N PRO A 295 17.60 -11.04 -3.52
CA PRO A 295 17.15 -10.17 -2.43
C PRO A 295 16.91 -10.89 -1.10
N GLU A 296 16.39 -12.11 -1.12
CA GLU A 296 16.15 -12.94 0.06
C GLU A 296 17.41 -13.44 0.74
N ALA A 297 18.55 -13.37 0.07
CA ALA A 297 19.87 -13.69 0.67
C ALA A 297 20.47 -12.52 1.45
N LEU A 298 19.89 -11.32 1.35
CA LEU A 298 20.29 -10.16 2.13
C LEU A 298 19.92 -10.36 3.61
N PRO A 299 20.80 -9.97 4.55
CA PRO A 299 20.47 -10.00 5.97
C PRO A 299 19.19 -9.20 6.29
N ALA A 300 18.45 -9.63 7.29
CA ALA A 300 17.28 -8.93 7.78
C ALA A 300 17.60 -7.46 8.12
N GLY A 301 16.69 -6.56 7.78
CA GLY A 301 16.84 -5.12 8.00
C GLY A 301 17.73 -4.40 6.98
N THR A 302 18.36 -5.11 6.02
CA THR A 302 19.16 -4.45 4.97
C THR A 302 18.35 -3.46 4.16
N TRP A 303 17.10 -3.79 3.82
CA TRP A 303 16.26 -2.94 3.01
C TRP A 303 15.90 -1.63 3.72
N ALA A 304 15.54 -1.71 5.01
CA ALA A 304 15.29 -0.53 5.84
C ALA A 304 16.56 0.32 6.03
N ALA A 305 17.72 -0.34 6.25
CA ALA A 305 19.00 0.35 6.36
C ALA A 305 19.41 1.04 5.05
N ALA A 306 19.10 0.44 3.90
CA ALA A 306 19.34 1.04 2.59
C ALA A 306 18.49 2.31 2.38
N SER A 307 17.21 2.28 2.77
CA SER A 307 16.34 3.47 2.74
C SER A 307 16.84 4.57 3.70
N ALA A 308 17.34 4.21 4.89
CA ALA A 308 17.91 5.17 5.83
C ALA A 308 19.17 5.86 5.28
N LEU A 309 20.01 5.14 4.50
CA LEU A 309 21.15 5.76 3.81
C LEU A 309 20.72 6.73 2.71
N LEU A 310 19.59 6.47 2.04
CA LEU A 310 19.01 7.43 1.10
C LEU A 310 18.50 8.68 1.81
N ASP A 311 17.87 8.53 2.98
CA ASP A 311 17.42 9.66 3.80
C ASP A 311 18.63 10.55 4.20
N GLU A 312 19.73 9.95 4.67
CA GLU A 312 20.95 10.66 5.01
C GLU A 312 21.58 11.39 3.81
N ALA A 313 21.69 10.72 2.66
CA ALA A 313 22.23 11.32 1.44
C ALA A 313 21.34 12.46 0.89
N GLN A 314 20.03 12.34 1.04
CA GLN A 314 19.08 13.39 0.69
C GLN A 314 19.23 14.61 1.59
N ASP A 315 19.37 14.41 2.90
CA ASP A 315 19.59 15.49 3.88
C ASP A 315 20.93 16.20 3.65
N GLU A 316 21.95 15.49 3.18
CA GLU A 316 23.25 16.07 2.77
C GLU A 316 23.22 16.78 1.41
N GLY A 317 22.12 16.69 0.66
CA GLY A 317 21.96 17.32 -0.65
C GLY A 317 22.78 16.64 -1.75
N ILE A 318 22.95 15.34 -1.69
CA ILE A 318 23.73 14.54 -2.65
C ILE A 318 22.80 13.99 -3.75
N PHE A 319 22.76 14.66 -4.90
CA PHE A 319 21.92 14.30 -6.04
C PHE A 319 22.78 14.10 -7.31
N PRO A 320 23.48 12.98 -7.50
CA PRO A 320 24.18 12.71 -8.75
C PRO A 320 23.19 12.62 -9.93
N GLU A 321 23.69 12.90 -11.13
CA GLU A 321 22.96 12.54 -12.35
C GLU A 321 22.97 11.01 -12.50
N VAL A 322 21.79 10.40 -12.56
CA VAL A 322 21.62 8.95 -12.66
C VAL A 322 21.00 8.57 -13.99
N ASN A 323 21.66 7.65 -14.71
CA ASN A 323 21.11 7.01 -15.90
C ASN A 323 20.39 5.72 -15.46
N LEU A 324 19.07 5.83 -15.29
CA LEU A 324 18.22 4.76 -14.76
C LEU A 324 17.58 3.93 -15.87
N THR A 325 17.63 2.60 -15.72
CA THR A 325 16.75 1.68 -16.43
C THR A 325 15.96 0.85 -15.43
N LEU A 326 14.64 0.83 -15.55
CA LEU A 326 13.71 0.17 -14.63
C LEU A 326 12.63 -0.59 -15.40
N PRO A 327 12.45 -1.90 -15.19
CA PRO A 327 11.34 -2.64 -15.77
C PRO A 327 9.98 -2.07 -15.36
N ARG A 328 8.99 -2.10 -16.26
CA ARG A 328 7.58 -1.93 -15.89
C ARG A 328 7.17 -3.07 -14.95
N ILE A 329 6.27 -2.77 -14.02
CA ILE A 329 5.75 -3.72 -13.03
C ILE A 329 4.23 -3.71 -13.08
N ASP A 330 3.62 -4.89 -13.09
CA ASP A 330 2.19 -5.10 -12.77
C ASP A 330 2.08 -6.39 -11.96
N LEU A 331 2.10 -6.24 -10.65
CA LEU A 331 2.10 -7.35 -9.70
C LEU A 331 0.82 -7.35 -8.86
N SER A 332 0.34 -8.54 -8.58
CA SER A 332 -0.76 -8.78 -7.66
C SER A 332 -0.43 -9.95 -6.73
N THR A 333 -0.86 -9.88 -5.50
CA THR A 333 -0.96 -11.07 -4.66
C THR A 333 -1.96 -12.06 -5.26
N PRO A 334 -1.89 -13.35 -4.91
CA PRO A 334 -2.89 -14.32 -5.35
C PRO A 334 -4.33 -13.86 -5.06
N THR A 335 -5.30 -14.23 -5.90
CA THR A 335 -6.72 -13.83 -5.75
C THR A 335 -7.30 -14.16 -4.37
N GLY A 336 -6.86 -15.25 -3.73
CA GLY A 336 -7.24 -15.61 -2.35
C GLY A 336 -6.50 -14.83 -1.26
N GLY A 337 -5.66 -13.85 -1.64
CA GLY A 337 -4.81 -13.10 -0.72
C GLY A 337 -3.68 -13.93 -0.09
N VAL A 338 -2.79 -13.24 0.61
CA VAL A 338 -1.74 -13.84 1.43
C VAL A 338 -2.31 -14.12 2.82
N ASP A 339 -2.09 -15.34 3.33
CA ASP A 339 -2.48 -15.69 4.69
C ASP A 339 -1.51 -15.07 5.70
N VAL A 340 -2.04 -14.21 6.57
CA VAL A 340 -1.24 -13.43 7.51
C VAL A 340 -1.14 -14.10 8.88
N LEU A 341 -2.05 -15.02 9.23
CA LEU A 341 -2.02 -15.68 10.55
C LEU A 341 -0.71 -16.43 10.83
N PRO A 342 -0.13 -17.20 9.87
CA PRO A 342 1.17 -17.84 10.10
C PRO A 342 2.29 -16.80 10.32
N VAL A 343 2.21 -15.62 9.68
CA VAL A 343 3.18 -14.54 9.87
C VAL A 343 3.09 -13.99 11.28
N LEU A 344 1.88 -13.70 11.78
CA LEU A 344 1.66 -13.28 13.17
C LEU A 344 2.19 -14.32 14.16
N GLY A 345 1.91 -15.61 13.92
CA GLY A 345 2.44 -16.70 14.73
C GLY A 345 3.97 -16.72 14.80
N SER A 346 4.65 -16.51 13.66
CA SER A 346 6.12 -16.43 13.61
C SER A 346 6.69 -15.24 14.38
N LEU A 347 5.89 -14.18 14.56
CA LEU A 347 6.22 -12.98 15.32
C LEU A 347 5.76 -13.05 16.80
N GLY A 348 5.20 -14.17 17.22
CA GLY A 348 4.79 -14.42 18.61
C GLY A 348 3.35 -14.03 18.95
N ALA A 349 2.49 -13.80 17.94
CA ALA A 349 1.07 -13.54 18.10
C ALA A 349 0.24 -14.56 17.31
N ASP A 350 -0.07 -15.69 17.94
CA ASP A 350 -0.73 -16.81 17.25
C ASP A 350 -2.18 -16.51 16.84
N ILE A 351 -2.92 -15.75 17.66
CA ILE A 351 -4.34 -15.41 17.44
C ILE A 351 -4.60 -14.02 18.03
N VAL A 352 -5.40 -13.23 17.33
CA VAL A 352 -5.94 -11.97 17.87
C VAL A 352 -7.33 -12.26 18.43
N PRO A 353 -7.51 -12.33 19.78
CA PRO A 353 -8.82 -12.47 20.38
C PRO A 353 -9.63 -11.20 20.15
N MET A 354 -10.92 -11.35 19.90
CA MET A 354 -11.87 -10.26 19.67
C MET A 354 -12.93 -10.21 20.79
N GLY A 355 -12.48 -10.37 22.02
CA GLY A 355 -13.34 -10.55 23.19
C GLY A 355 -14.01 -9.26 23.70
N ARG A 356 -13.45 -8.09 23.37
CA ARG A 356 -14.09 -6.79 23.68
C ARG A 356 -15.20 -6.48 22.70
N ILE A 357 -15.12 -6.96 21.43
CA ILE A 357 -16.20 -6.84 20.45
C ILE A 357 -17.39 -7.67 20.96
N SER A 358 -17.16 -8.95 21.16
CA SER A 358 -18.16 -9.88 21.66
C SER A 358 -17.47 -11.08 22.32
N PRO A 359 -17.97 -11.56 23.48
CA PRO A 359 -17.38 -12.70 24.16
C PRO A 359 -17.27 -13.93 23.23
N GLY A 360 -16.06 -14.47 23.11
CA GLY A 360 -15.78 -15.68 22.31
C GLY A 360 -15.46 -15.43 20.84
N PHE A 361 -15.43 -14.21 20.37
CA PHE A 361 -14.93 -13.89 19.04
C PHE A 361 -13.42 -14.07 18.98
N MET A 362 -12.94 -14.60 17.85
CA MET A 362 -11.53 -14.84 17.57
C MET A 362 -11.26 -14.60 16.09
N THR A 363 -10.09 -14.08 15.75
CA THR A 363 -9.64 -14.02 14.38
C THR A 363 -9.35 -15.45 13.86
N THR A 364 -10.11 -15.92 12.89
CA THR A 364 -9.96 -17.24 12.28
C THR A 364 -9.37 -17.17 10.87
N VAL A 365 -9.48 -16.02 10.22
CA VAL A 365 -8.95 -15.76 8.87
C VAL A 365 -8.39 -14.35 8.84
N TYR A 366 -7.17 -14.20 8.32
CA TYR A 366 -6.58 -12.91 8.08
C TYR A 366 -5.86 -12.94 6.74
N ARG A 367 -6.34 -12.14 5.77
CA ARG A 367 -5.84 -12.11 4.40
C ARG A 367 -5.42 -10.71 3.99
N GLN A 368 -4.29 -10.59 3.29
CA GLN A 368 -3.88 -9.37 2.64
C GLN A 368 -3.93 -9.54 1.11
N GLN A 369 -4.56 -8.59 0.43
CA GLN A 369 -4.55 -8.47 -1.03
C GLN A 369 -3.87 -7.16 -1.40
N VAL A 370 -2.96 -7.22 -2.35
CA VAL A 370 -2.21 -6.05 -2.83
C VAL A 370 -2.08 -6.11 -4.34
N ARG A 371 -2.15 -4.97 -5.00
CA ARG A 371 -1.74 -4.79 -6.39
C ARG A 371 -0.83 -3.59 -6.51
N LEU A 372 0.24 -3.70 -7.28
CA LEU A 372 1.24 -2.67 -7.53
C LEU A 372 1.54 -2.61 -9.02
N ILE A 373 1.36 -1.42 -9.60
CA ILE A 373 1.64 -1.14 -11.00
C ILE A 373 2.64 0.03 -11.04
N VAL A 374 3.74 -0.14 -11.76
CA VAL A 374 4.78 0.89 -11.95
C VAL A 374 4.98 1.11 -13.44
N ARG A 375 4.80 2.35 -13.89
CA ARG A 375 4.84 2.76 -15.30
C ARG A 375 5.59 4.09 -15.47
N GLU A 376 5.66 4.56 -16.71
CA GLU A 376 6.39 5.76 -17.10
C GLU A 376 5.88 7.04 -16.45
N ASP A 377 4.61 7.14 -16.22
CA ASP A 377 3.97 8.31 -15.61
C ASP A 377 3.94 8.29 -14.08
N GLY A 378 4.23 7.13 -13.49
CA GLY A 378 4.20 6.98 -12.04
C GLY A 378 3.82 5.59 -11.58
N THR A 379 3.21 5.53 -10.42
CA THR A 379 2.54 4.34 -9.94
C THR A 379 1.03 4.53 -10.13
N VAL A 380 0.41 3.53 -10.79
CA VAL A 380 -0.98 3.48 -11.27
C VAL A 380 -1.34 4.44 -12.41
N ALA A 381 -1.68 4.04 -13.43
CA ALA A 381 -1.92 3.96 -14.85
C ALA A 381 -2.52 5.14 -15.62
N ALA A 382 -1.92 5.36 -16.73
CA ALA A 382 -2.22 5.65 -18.15
C ALA A 382 -2.71 7.04 -18.63
N ALA A 383 -1.98 7.46 -19.67
CA ALA A 383 -2.20 8.27 -20.89
C ALA A 383 -1.95 9.79 -20.89
N VAL A 384 -0.85 10.09 -21.58
CA VAL A 384 -0.42 11.26 -22.40
C VAL A 384 -0.93 12.66 -22.07
N SER A 385 0.01 13.53 -21.67
CA SER A 385 0.07 14.96 -22.02
C SER A 385 1.52 15.46 -22.00
N GLU A 386 1.91 16.24 -23.02
CA GLU A 386 3.23 16.83 -23.18
C GLU A 386 3.38 18.06 -22.27
N HIS A 387 4.41 18.07 -21.41
CA HIS A 387 4.93 19.30 -20.82
C HIS A 387 6.43 19.33 -20.98
N GLY A 388 6.92 20.27 -21.80
CA GLY A 388 8.33 20.61 -21.92
C GLY A 388 8.67 21.74 -20.95
N GLY A 389 9.49 21.48 -19.95
CA GLY A 389 10.11 22.48 -19.10
C GLY A 389 11.61 22.23 -19.05
N ALA A 390 12.44 23.13 -19.60
CA ALA A 390 13.88 23.06 -19.44
C ALA A 390 14.29 23.80 -18.17
N ALA A 391 14.71 23.06 -17.13
CA ALA A 391 15.50 23.64 -16.05
C ALA A 391 16.96 23.75 -16.48
N ALA A 392 17.61 24.88 -16.19
CA ALA A 392 19.03 25.04 -16.43
C ALA A 392 19.81 24.11 -15.50
N ALA A 393 20.46 23.11 -16.08
CA ALA A 393 21.25 22.14 -15.37
C ALA A 393 22.41 22.80 -14.60
N PRO A 394 22.60 22.52 -13.30
CA PRO A 394 23.90 22.66 -12.66
C PRO A 394 24.87 21.72 -13.36
N ASN A 395 26.13 22.09 -13.40
CA ASN A 395 27.20 21.36 -14.08
C ASN A 395 27.15 19.88 -13.67
N PRO A 396 26.78 18.93 -14.56
CA PRO A 396 26.58 17.54 -14.17
C PRO A 396 27.92 16.96 -13.71
N GLY A 397 27.94 16.45 -12.49
CA GLY A 397 28.99 15.53 -12.04
C GLY A 397 29.05 14.29 -12.94
N PRO A 398 29.95 13.34 -12.68
CA PRO A 398 29.98 12.09 -13.43
C PRO A 398 28.62 11.39 -13.30
N THR A 399 28.01 11.01 -14.44
CA THR A 399 26.74 10.26 -14.48
C THR A 399 26.94 8.88 -13.87
N THR A 400 26.03 8.46 -12.99
CA THR A 400 26.02 7.14 -12.37
C THR A 400 25.03 6.24 -13.10
N ASP A 401 25.47 5.07 -13.55
CA ASP A 401 24.59 4.08 -14.15
C ASP A 401 23.89 3.23 -13.09
N PHE A 402 22.56 3.16 -13.16
CA PHE A 402 21.72 2.30 -12.31
C PHE A 402 20.79 1.46 -13.19
N HIS A 403 21.22 0.24 -13.51
CA HIS A 403 20.50 -0.67 -14.38
C HIS A 403 19.83 -1.77 -13.56
N VAL A 404 18.49 -1.79 -13.54
CA VAL A 404 17.69 -2.81 -12.87
C VAL A 404 17.45 -3.96 -13.85
N ASP A 405 18.42 -4.88 -13.94
CA ASP A 405 18.48 -5.98 -14.91
C ASP A 405 18.55 -7.38 -14.26
N HIS A 406 18.36 -7.45 -12.95
CA HIS A 406 18.35 -8.69 -12.15
C HIS A 406 17.52 -8.48 -10.87
N PRO A 407 17.25 -9.52 -10.03
CA PRO A 407 16.35 -9.44 -8.88
C PRO A 407 16.66 -8.30 -7.91
N TYR A 408 15.63 -7.62 -7.47
CA TYR A 408 15.72 -6.40 -6.66
C TYR A 408 14.53 -6.27 -5.71
N VAL A 409 14.61 -5.27 -4.79
CA VAL A 409 13.54 -4.88 -3.88
C VAL A 409 13.03 -3.50 -4.26
N LEU A 410 11.72 -3.35 -4.22
CA LEU A 410 11.02 -2.06 -4.28
C LEU A 410 10.44 -1.72 -2.91
N ARG A 411 10.56 -0.46 -2.51
CA ARG A 411 9.91 0.08 -1.32
C ARG A 411 9.29 1.43 -1.65
N LEU A 412 7.95 1.49 -1.77
CA LEU A 412 7.24 2.74 -1.90
C LEU A 412 7.02 3.32 -0.50
N ARG A 413 7.53 4.52 -0.28
CA ARG A 413 7.55 5.15 1.04
C ARG A 413 6.81 6.49 1.05
N ASP A 414 6.13 6.76 2.14
CA ASP A 414 5.77 8.11 2.55
C ASP A 414 6.94 8.67 3.38
N LEU A 415 7.59 9.70 2.88
CA LEU A 415 8.78 10.31 3.50
C LEU A 415 8.42 11.15 4.73
N SER A 416 7.17 11.60 4.86
CA SER A 416 6.71 12.41 6.00
C SER A 416 6.59 11.57 7.27
N THR A 417 6.07 10.34 7.18
CA THR A 417 5.95 9.40 8.30
C THR A 417 7.15 8.46 8.38
N GLY A 418 7.85 8.23 7.28
CA GLY A 418 8.89 7.21 7.13
C GLY A 418 8.36 5.81 6.83
N LEU A 419 7.04 5.62 6.70
CA LEU A 419 6.41 4.31 6.50
C LEU A 419 6.65 3.75 5.10
N ALA A 420 6.86 2.44 5.02
CA ALA A 420 6.73 1.67 3.79
C ALA A 420 5.25 1.39 3.52
N LEU A 421 4.70 2.05 2.49
CA LEU A 421 3.32 1.83 2.04
C LEU A 421 3.18 0.50 1.31
N PHE A 422 4.15 0.22 0.41
CA PHE A 422 4.24 -1.02 -0.35
C PHE A 422 5.68 -1.51 -0.41
N GLU A 423 5.85 -2.82 -0.40
CA GLU A 423 7.14 -3.47 -0.59
C GLU A 423 6.99 -4.67 -1.52
N ALA A 424 7.98 -4.87 -2.38
CA ALA A 424 8.02 -6.02 -3.28
C ALA A 424 9.42 -6.55 -3.48
N VAL A 425 9.53 -7.87 -3.56
CA VAL A 425 10.71 -8.56 -4.11
C VAL A 425 10.39 -8.97 -5.53
N ILE A 426 11.18 -8.49 -6.46
CA ILE A 426 11.00 -8.73 -7.89
C ILE A 426 12.07 -9.71 -8.36
N ASN A 427 11.67 -10.95 -8.53
CA ASN A 427 12.50 -12.04 -9.06
C ASN A 427 12.27 -12.23 -10.57
N ASP A 428 11.11 -11.80 -11.05
CA ASP A 428 10.66 -11.86 -12.45
C ASP A 428 9.65 -10.74 -12.75
N PRO A 429 10.01 -9.72 -13.53
CA PRO A 429 9.10 -8.64 -13.91
C PRO A 429 8.29 -8.93 -15.19
N SER A 430 8.38 -10.14 -15.79
CA SER A 430 7.73 -10.52 -17.05
C SER A 430 6.25 -10.86 -16.91
#